data_da78b7e09c0304a1cd9b63f6bdd11032
#
_entry.id   da78b7e09c0304a1cd9b63f6bdd11032
#
_cell.length_a   1.000
_cell.length_b   1.000
_cell.length_c   1.000
_cell.angle_alpha   90.00
_cell.angle_beta   90.00
_cell.angle_gamma   90.00
#
_symmetry.space_group_name_H-M   'P 1'
#
loop_
_entity.id
_entity.type
_entity.pdbx_description
1 polymer ?
#
loop_
_entity_poly.entity_id
_entity_poly.type
_entity_poly.pdbx_seq_one_letter_code
_entity_poly.pdbx_strand_id
1 'polypeptide(L)'
;PQVWLGIFLVLVMLVGSASVWAQDVSGNKVDSTYRLGPGDILQINVFNQPDLTGEYTLDGEGRFTMHLIDKVDAADLTATELEALLVSKLKPDYLVNPRVSVRVQNFRPYYIMGEVKRPDSYAFVDGMTFLTAIAKAGGYTYRGKKDHVFVIHADDPERKEEKMDVNSKVRPGDIIRVAERLF
;
A
#
# COMPACT_ATOMS: atom_id res chain seq x y z
N PRO A 1 -7.34 16.30 81.27
CA PRO A 1 -6.04 16.02 80.73
C PRO A 1 -6.01 14.66 80.11
N GLN A 2 -5.82 14.59 78.89
CA GLN A 2 -5.04 13.61 78.17
C GLN A 2 -5.39 13.65 76.69
N VAL A 3 -4.53 14.30 76.04
CA VAL A 3 -4.46 14.46 74.58
C VAL A 3 -4.02 13.13 73.99
N TRP A 4 -4.84 12.50 73.19
CA TRP A 4 -4.40 11.46 72.27
C TRP A 4 -4.48 11.99 70.88
N LEU A 5 -3.32 12.40 70.42
CA LEU A 5 -3.08 12.81 69.05
C LEU A 5 -3.02 11.53 68.22
N GLY A 6 -4.12 11.21 67.57
CA GLY A 6 -4.18 10.12 66.58
C GLY A 6 -3.52 10.58 65.28
N ILE A 7 -2.37 10.00 64.98
CA ILE A 7 -1.67 10.15 63.69
C ILE A 7 -2.54 9.50 62.64
N PHE A 8 -3.22 10.33 61.84
CA PHE A 8 -3.90 9.87 60.63
C PHE A 8 -2.85 9.70 59.53
N LEU A 9 -2.42 8.47 59.38
CA LEU A 9 -1.52 8.06 58.29
C LEU A 9 -2.31 8.13 56.99
N VAL A 10 -2.14 9.21 56.23
CA VAL A 10 -2.70 9.34 54.90
C VAL A 10 -1.91 8.43 53.98
N LEU A 11 -2.44 7.23 53.73
CA LEU A 11 -1.95 6.32 52.70
C LEU A 11 -2.38 6.88 51.35
N VAL A 12 -1.50 7.68 50.75
CA VAL A 12 -1.66 8.11 49.34
C VAL A 12 -1.44 6.88 48.46
N MET A 13 -2.53 6.25 48.06
CA MET A 13 -2.49 5.29 46.95
C MET A 13 -2.12 6.04 45.69
N LEU A 14 -0.85 5.88 45.27
CA LEU A 14 -0.39 6.18 43.92
C LEU A 14 -1.08 5.20 42.98
N VAL A 15 -2.23 5.60 42.45
CA VAL A 15 -2.82 4.91 41.30
C VAL A 15 -1.95 5.26 40.10
N GLY A 16 -0.96 4.39 39.85
CA GLY A 16 -0.17 4.44 38.66
C GLY A 16 -1.08 4.24 37.45
N SER A 17 -1.39 5.32 36.75
CA SER A 17 -2.05 5.27 35.45
C SER A 17 -1.12 4.55 34.48
N ALA A 18 -1.32 3.23 34.34
CA ALA A 18 -0.74 2.47 33.24
C ALA A 18 -1.38 3.03 31.95
N SER A 19 -0.66 3.93 31.29
CA SER A 19 -0.97 4.33 29.93
C SER A 19 -0.83 3.08 29.06
N VAL A 20 -1.94 2.42 28.82
CA VAL A 20 -2.04 1.40 27.77
C VAL A 20 -1.77 2.15 26.47
N TRP A 21 -0.57 1.98 25.96
CA TRP A 21 -0.26 2.35 24.60
C TRP A 21 -1.12 1.45 23.71
N ALA A 22 -2.26 1.95 23.30
CA ALA A 22 -3.00 1.39 22.19
C ALA A 22 -2.04 1.49 21.00
N GLN A 23 -1.43 0.37 20.63
CA GLN A 23 -0.79 0.25 19.33
C GLN A 23 -1.92 0.39 18.33
N ASP A 24 -2.01 1.58 17.77
CA ASP A 24 -2.79 1.84 16.59
C ASP A 24 -2.21 0.92 15.51
N VAL A 25 -2.91 -0.19 15.27
CA VAL A 25 -2.66 -1.04 14.12
C VAL A 25 -3.11 -0.18 12.94
N SER A 26 -2.21 0.71 12.54
CA SER A 26 -2.30 1.50 11.33
C SER A 26 -2.43 0.51 10.18
N GLY A 27 -3.65 0.08 9.94
CA GLY A 27 -3.99 -0.65 8.72
C GLY A 27 -3.48 0.20 7.58
N ASN A 28 -2.61 -0.39 6.76
CA ASN A 28 -1.94 0.15 5.61
C ASN A 28 -2.89 1.10 4.85
N LYS A 29 -2.83 2.40 5.19
CA LYS A 29 -3.61 3.43 4.51
C LYS A 29 -2.93 3.59 3.16
N VAL A 30 -3.38 2.82 2.19
CA VAL A 30 -2.96 2.96 0.79
C VAL A 30 -3.01 4.44 0.46
N ASP A 31 -1.88 4.97 -0.01
CA ASP A 31 -1.79 6.36 -0.44
C ASP A 31 -2.97 6.60 -1.40
N SER A 32 -3.80 7.59 -1.09
CA SER A 32 -5.04 7.89 -1.84
C SER A 32 -4.80 8.19 -3.32
N THR A 33 -3.55 8.19 -3.74
CA THR A 33 -3.09 8.45 -5.11
C THR A 33 -2.78 7.17 -5.90
N TYR A 34 -2.70 5.98 -5.26
CA TYR A 34 -2.43 4.75 -5.99
C TYR A 34 -3.61 4.37 -6.89
N ARG A 35 -3.33 4.14 -8.17
CA ARG A 35 -4.30 3.68 -9.15
C ARG A 35 -4.13 2.20 -9.42
N LEU A 36 -5.24 1.50 -9.31
CA LEU A 36 -5.32 0.05 -9.50
C LEU A 36 -4.99 -0.29 -10.96
N GLY A 37 -4.38 -1.46 -11.15
CA GLY A 37 -4.04 -1.92 -12.48
C GLY A 37 -3.90 -3.44 -12.57
N PRO A 38 -3.63 -3.95 -13.79
CA PRO A 38 -3.53 -5.39 -14.03
C PRO A 38 -2.56 -6.09 -13.09
N GLY A 39 -2.99 -7.23 -12.52
CA GLY A 39 -2.18 -8.05 -11.62
C GLY A 39 -2.24 -7.63 -10.15
N ASP A 40 -2.93 -6.55 -9.79
CA ASP A 40 -3.19 -6.20 -8.39
C ASP A 40 -4.15 -7.22 -7.77
N ILE A 41 -3.94 -7.52 -6.50
CA ILE A 41 -4.81 -8.36 -5.70
C ILE A 41 -5.52 -7.50 -4.66
N LEU A 42 -6.84 -7.52 -4.72
CA LEU A 42 -7.72 -6.73 -3.85
C LEU A 42 -8.40 -7.61 -2.83
N GLN A 43 -8.40 -7.18 -1.57
CA GLN A 43 -9.31 -7.69 -0.55
C GLN A 43 -10.52 -6.79 -0.50
N ILE A 44 -11.67 -7.30 -0.95
CA ILE A 44 -12.96 -6.61 -0.91
C ILE A 44 -13.79 -7.19 0.23
N ASN A 45 -14.31 -6.33 1.08
CA ASN A 45 -15.22 -6.71 2.15
C ASN A 45 -16.54 -5.98 1.99
N VAL A 46 -17.62 -6.74 1.83
CA VAL A 46 -18.99 -6.23 1.77
C VAL A 46 -19.70 -6.63 3.06
N PHE A 47 -20.04 -5.65 3.88
CA PHE A 47 -20.60 -5.90 5.22
C PHE A 47 -21.89 -6.74 5.16
N ASN A 48 -21.97 -7.78 5.97
CA ASN A 48 -23.07 -8.77 6.02
C ASN A 48 -23.31 -9.52 4.70
N GLN A 49 -22.32 -9.58 3.80
CA GLN A 49 -22.42 -10.30 2.53
C GLN A 49 -21.15 -11.17 2.34
N PRO A 50 -21.09 -12.36 2.94
CA PRO A 50 -19.93 -13.24 2.82
C PRO A 50 -19.67 -13.68 1.38
N ASP A 51 -20.73 -13.85 0.58
CA ASP A 51 -20.62 -14.28 -0.82
C ASP A 51 -20.00 -13.25 -1.77
N LEU A 52 -19.96 -11.99 -1.34
CA LEU A 52 -19.33 -10.88 -2.07
C LEU A 52 -17.99 -10.46 -1.44
N THR A 53 -17.69 -11.01 -0.27
CA THR A 53 -16.44 -10.71 0.46
C THR A 53 -15.36 -11.72 0.07
N GLY A 54 -14.22 -11.24 -0.36
CA GLY A 54 -13.13 -12.14 -0.77
C GLY A 54 -11.96 -11.41 -1.40
N GLU A 55 -11.07 -12.22 -1.93
CA GLU A 55 -9.90 -11.79 -2.67
C GLU A 55 -10.24 -11.79 -4.17
N TYR A 56 -9.91 -10.70 -4.84
CA TYR A 56 -10.16 -10.50 -6.26
C TYR A 56 -8.87 -10.07 -6.95
N THR A 57 -8.47 -10.80 -7.99
CA THR A 57 -7.30 -10.47 -8.81
C THR A 57 -7.74 -9.72 -10.06
N LEU A 58 -7.10 -8.61 -10.36
CA LEU A 58 -7.34 -7.86 -11.60
C LEU A 58 -6.71 -8.58 -12.78
N ASP A 59 -7.50 -8.79 -13.83
CA ASP A 59 -7.06 -9.40 -15.09
C ASP A 59 -6.11 -8.46 -15.89
N GLY A 60 -5.67 -8.91 -17.07
CA GLY A 60 -4.78 -8.13 -17.94
C GLY A 60 -5.36 -6.80 -18.44
N GLU A 61 -6.65 -6.58 -18.26
CA GLU A 61 -7.37 -5.36 -18.63
C GLU A 61 -7.77 -4.54 -17.38
N GLY A 62 -7.33 -4.96 -16.18
CA GLY A 62 -7.65 -4.28 -14.93
C GLY A 62 -9.07 -4.50 -14.42
N ARG A 63 -9.68 -5.62 -14.79
CA ARG A 63 -11.05 -5.99 -14.41
C ARG A 63 -11.08 -7.22 -13.53
N PHE A 64 -12.17 -7.39 -12.78
CA PHE A 64 -12.46 -8.62 -12.05
C PHE A 64 -13.95 -8.96 -12.15
N THR A 65 -14.31 -10.18 -11.80
CA THR A 65 -15.71 -10.64 -11.77
C THR A 65 -16.16 -10.76 -10.32
N MET A 66 -17.30 -10.15 -9.99
CA MET A 66 -17.95 -10.25 -8.69
C MET A 66 -19.34 -10.83 -8.85
N HIS A 67 -19.71 -11.72 -7.94
CA HIS A 67 -21.06 -12.26 -7.92
C HIS A 67 -22.11 -11.15 -7.88
N LEU A 68 -23.25 -11.29 -8.54
CA LEU A 68 -24.36 -10.35 -8.73
C LEU A 68 -24.11 -9.23 -9.76
N ILE A 69 -22.92 -8.65 -9.84
CA ILE A 69 -22.65 -7.48 -10.70
C ILE A 69 -21.68 -7.78 -11.85
N ASP A 70 -21.37 -9.07 -12.05
CA ASP A 70 -20.52 -9.57 -13.13
C ASP A 70 -19.16 -8.85 -13.22
N LYS A 71 -18.81 -8.35 -14.41
CA LYS A 71 -17.52 -7.67 -14.64
C LYS A 71 -17.51 -6.26 -14.10
N VAL A 72 -16.47 -5.97 -13.33
CA VAL A 72 -16.18 -4.65 -12.76
C VAL A 72 -14.86 -4.16 -13.32
N ASP A 73 -14.88 -2.99 -13.91
CA ASP A 73 -13.70 -2.29 -14.39
C ASP A 73 -13.11 -1.49 -13.25
N ALA A 74 -11.90 -1.85 -12.86
CA ALA A 74 -11.17 -1.22 -11.75
C ALA A 74 -9.88 -0.52 -12.22
N ALA A 75 -9.55 -0.61 -13.52
CA ALA A 75 -8.37 0.02 -14.07
C ALA A 75 -8.38 1.53 -13.81
N ASP A 76 -7.23 2.07 -13.40
CA ASP A 76 -7.01 3.50 -13.12
C ASP A 76 -7.87 4.11 -11.99
N LEU A 77 -8.69 3.30 -11.32
CA LEU A 77 -9.41 3.76 -10.13
C LEU A 77 -8.51 3.68 -8.89
N THR A 78 -8.74 4.57 -7.96
CA THR A 78 -8.25 4.42 -6.58
C THR A 78 -9.13 3.42 -5.82
N ALA A 79 -8.64 2.89 -4.71
CA ALA A 79 -9.43 2.01 -3.85
C ALA A 79 -10.77 2.66 -3.42
N THR A 80 -10.73 3.96 -3.10
CA THR A 80 -11.92 4.73 -2.70
C THR A 80 -12.91 4.91 -3.85
N GLU A 81 -12.42 5.18 -5.06
CA GLU A 81 -13.27 5.29 -6.25
C GLU A 81 -13.92 3.93 -6.58
N LEU A 82 -13.18 2.84 -6.43
CA LEU A 82 -13.71 1.48 -6.60
C LEU A 82 -14.77 1.15 -5.53
N GLU A 83 -14.57 1.53 -4.27
CA GLU A 83 -15.60 1.39 -3.22
C GLU A 83 -16.91 2.08 -3.63
N ALA A 84 -16.83 3.33 -4.09
CA ALA A 84 -17.99 4.09 -4.54
C ALA A 84 -18.67 3.44 -5.76
N LEU A 85 -17.89 2.94 -6.71
CA LEU A 85 -18.39 2.23 -7.88
C LEU A 85 -19.14 0.95 -7.49
N LEU A 86 -18.56 0.14 -6.59
CA LEU A 86 -19.19 -1.08 -6.09
C LEU A 86 -20.48 -0.80 -5.35
N VAL A 87 -20.51 0.23 -4.50
CA VAL A 87 -21.73 0.68 -3.82
C VAL A 87 -22.81 1.06 -4.84
N SER A 88 -22.45 1.79 -5.90
CA SER A 88 -23.39 2.22 -6.93
C SER A 88 -23.95 1.04 -7.74
N LYS A 89 -23.11 0.06 -8.08
CA LYS A 89 -23.52 -1.14 -8.83
C LYS A 89 -24.38 -2.10 -8.01
N LEU A 90 -24.14 -2.19 -6.71
CA LEU A 90 -24.91 -3.04 -5.81
C LEU A 90 -26.26 -2.43 -5.41
N LYS A 91 -26.44 -1.12 -5.53
CA LYS A 91 -27.71 -0.39 -5.30
C LYS A 91 -28.48 -0.23 -6.60
N PRO A 92 -29.80 -0.12 -6.51
CA PRO A 92 -30.69 -0.59 -5.44
C PRO A 92 -31.08 -2.07 -5.61
N ASP A 93 -30.67 -2.68 -6.74
CA ASP A 93 -31.25 -3.93 -7.23
C ASP A 93 -30.86 -5.15 -6.38
N TYR A 94 -29.68 -5.12 -5.77
CA TYR A 94 -29.15 -6.24 -4.99
C TYR A 94 -29.10 -5.94 -3.49
N LEU A 95 -28.69 -4.73 -3.08
CA LEU A 95 -28.54 -4.35 -1.69
C LEU A 95 -29.12 -2.95 -1.41
N VAL A 96 -29.86 -2.81 -0.31
CA VAL A 96 -30.49 -1.53 0.05
C VAL A 96 -29.45 -0.49 0.54
N ASN A 97 -28.49 -0.93 1.36
CA ASN A 97 -27.47 -0.04 1.91
C ASN A 97 -26.09 -0.75 2.03
N PRO A 98 -25.44 -1.08 0.91
CA PRO A 98 -24.17 -1.78 0.93
C PRO A 98 -23.07 -0.91 1.57
N ARG A 99 -22.26 -1.53 2.42
CA ARG A 99 -21.01 -0.96 2.94
C ARG A 99 -19.87 -1.79 2.38
N VAL A 100 -19.04 -1.18 1.56
CA VAL A 100 -17.93 -1.83 0.87
C VAL A 100 -16.63 -1.23 1.36
N SER A 101 -15.64 -2.07 1.61
CA SER A 101 -14.26 -1.66 1.88
C SER A 101 -13.33 -2.41 0.93
N VAL A 102 -12.44 -1.68 0.28
CA VAL A 102 -11.44 -2.21 -0.66
C VAL A 102 -10.04 -1.95 -0.12
N ARG A 103 -9.21 -2.99 -0.09
CA ARG A 103 -7.79 -2.88 0.27
C ARG A 103 -6.96 -3.58 -0.79
N VAL A 104 -5.86 -2.96 -1.18
CA VAL A 104 -4.85 -3.63 -2.02
C VAL A 104 -4.06 -4.57 -1.13
N GLN A 105 -4.11 -5.87 -1.42
CA GLN A 105 -3.38 -6.89 -0.68
C GLN A 105 -1.98 -7.09 -1.22
N ASN A 106 -1.86 -7.18 -2.55
CA ASN A 106 -0.58 -7.25 -3.23
C ASN A 106 -0.57 -6.25 -4.38
N PHE A 107 0.51 -5.48 -4.42
CA PHE A 107 0.80 -4.56 -5.50
C PHE A 107 1.58 -5.25 -6.61
N ARG A 108 1.50 -4.73 -7.82
CA ARG A 108 2.37 -5.11 -8.93
C ARG A 108 3.84 -5.02 -8.50
N PRO A 109 4.69 -6.01 -8.86
CA PRO A 109 6.12 -5.92 -8.60
C PRO A 109 6.74 -4.77 -9.40
N TYR A 110 7.81 -4.19 -8.89
CA TYR A 110 8.68 -3.31 -9.67
C TYR A 110 9.85 -4.12 -10.25
N TYR A 111 10.44 -3.61 -11.31
CA TYR A 111 11.57 -4.23 -11.99
C TYR A 111 12.80 -3.36 -11.82
N ILE A 112 13.94 -3.98 -11.59
CA ILE A 112 15.20 -3.26 -11.50
C ILE A 112 16.26 -3.89 -12.38
N MET A 113 16.97 -3.06 -13.14
CA MET A 113 17.98 -3.48 -14.10
C MET A 113 19.16 -2.53 -14.13
N GLY A 114 20.20 -2.89 -14.90
CA GLY A 114 21.44 -2.12 -15.06
C GLY A 114 22.45 -2.43 -13.95
N GLU A 115 23.13 -1.42 -13.46
CA GLU A 115 24.28 -1.56 -12.57
C GLU A 115 23.88 -1.83 -11.11
N VAL A 116 23.12 -2.90 -10.89
CA VAL A 116 22.79 -3.49 -9.60
C VAL A 116 23.29 -4.93 -9.53
N LYS A 117 23.52 -5.45 -8.32
CA LYS A 117 24.08 -6.79 -8.16
C LYS A 117 23.13 -7.92 -8.55
N ARG A 118 21.83 -7.71 -8.41
CA ARG A 118 20.79 -8.70 -8.74
C ARG A 118 19.64 -8.01 -9.46
N PRO A 119 19.77 -7.85 -10.79
CA PRO A 119 18.65 -7.38 -11.61
C PRO A 119 17.52 -8.43 -11.59
N ASP A 120 16.30 -8.02 -11.21
CA ASP A 120 15.13 -8.90 -11.13
C ASP A 120 13.85 -8.07 -10.93
N SER A 121 12.73 -8.76 -10.79
CA SER A 121 11.47 -8.22 -10.30
C SER A 121 11.37 -8.40 -8.78
N TYR A 122 10.88 -7.38 -8.09
CA TYR A 122 10.77 -7.37 -6.63
C TYR A 122 9.38 -6.94 -6.18
N ALA A 123 8.89 -7.57 -5.10
CA ALA A 123 7.65 -7.15 -4.47
C ALA A 123 7.75 -5.71 -3.97
N PHE A 124 6.77 -4.90 -4.36
CA PHE A 124 6.64 -3.53 -3.90
C PHE A 124 6.22 -3.49 -2.42
N VAL A 125 6.72 -2.49 -1.71
CA VAL A 125 6.31 -2.16 -0.35
C VAL A 125 6.04 -0.67 -0.30
N ASP A 126 4.89 -0.30 0.25
CA ASP A 126 4.50 1.11 0.33
C ASP A 126 5.55 1.98 1.05
N GLY A 127 5.74 3.19 0.53
CA GLY A 127 6.71 4.15 1.06
C GLY A 127 8.19 3.89 0.69
N MET A 128 8.49 2.82 -0.07
CA MET A 128 9.87 2.54 -0.49
C MET A 128 10.40 3.59 -1.48
N THR A 129 11.70 3.85 -1.40
CA THR A 129 12.43 4.72 -2.33
C THR A 129 13.25 3.91 -3.33
N PHE A 130 13.73 4.57 -4.41
CA PHE A 130 14.64 3.91 -5.34
C PHE A 130 15.93 3.43 -4.66
N LEU A 131 16.40 4.15 -3.65
CA LEU A 131 17.56 3.71 -2.86
C LEU A 131 17.28 2.39 -2.12
N THR A 132 16.10 2.26 -1.50
CA THR A 132 15.71 1.01 -0.83
C THR A 132 15.48 -0.14 -1.82
N ALA A 133 14.95 0.16 -3.01
CA ALA A 133 14.80 -0.81 -4.09
C ALA A 133 16.16 -1.36 -4.56
N ILE A 134 17.13 -0.47 -4.74
CA ILE A 134 18.50 -0.83 -5.09
C ILE A 134 19.16 -1.68 -3.99
N ALA A 135 18.93 -1.33 -2.71
CA ALA A 135 19.42 -2.12 -1.59
C ALA A 135 18.85 -3.55 -1.58
N LYS A 136 17.55 -3.72 -1.88
CA LYS A 136 16.91 -5.05 -2.06
C LYS A 136 17.55 -5.84 -3.21
N ALA A 137 17.95 -5.16 -4.30
CA ALA A 137 18.69 -5.76 -5.42
C ALA A 137 20.17 -6.04 -5.11
N GLY A 138 20.56 -5.98 -3.83
CA GLY A 138 21.93 -6.26 -3.38
C GLY A 138 22.89 -5.07 -3.47
N GLY A 139 22.38 -3.88 -3.77
CA GLY A 139 23.14 -2.64 -3.92
C GLY A 139 23.71 -2.46 -5.33
N TYR A 140 24.40 -1.35 -5.50
CA TYR A 140 25.07 -1.01 -6.75
C TYR A 140 26.23 -1.95 -7.05
N THR A 141 26.52 -2.13 -8.33
CA THR A 141 27.83 -2.64 -8.75
C THR A 141 28.90 -1.55 -8.54
N TYR A 142 30.18 -1.89 -8.77
CA TYR A 142 31.27 -0.91 -8.70
C TYR A 142 31.16 0.18 -9.79
N ARG A 143 30.41 -0.09 -10.87
CA ARG A 143 30.17 0.83 -11.98
C ARG A 143 28.87 1.64 -11.83
N GLY A 144 28.04 1.32 -10.87
CA GLY A 144 26.74 1.95 -10.69
C GLY A 144 26.80 3.42 -10.33
N LYS A 145 25.99 4.22 -11.02
CA LYS A 145 25.79 5.64 -10.71
C LYS A 145 24.87 5.78 -9.50
N LYS A 146 25.23 6.62 -8.52
CA LYS A 146 24.59 6.63 -7.20
C LYS A 146 23.70 7.85 -6.95
N ASP A 147 23.73 8.84 -7.80
CA ASP A 147 23.05 10.12 -7.64
C ASP A 147 21.64 10.13 -8.21
N HIS A 148 21.34 9.30 -9.20
CA HIS A 148 20.03 9.21 -9.82
C HIS A 148 19.79 7.84 -10.46
N VAL A 149 18.54 7.57 -10.76
CA VAL A 149 18.08 6.43 -11.55
C VAL A 149 17.28 6.92 -12.74
N PHE A 150 17.10 6.07 -13.71
CA PHE A 150 16.16 6.27 -14.79
C PHE A 150 14.95 5.34 -14.56
N VAL A 151 13.75 5.88 -14.71
CA VAL A 151 12.52 5.18 -14.36
C VAL A 151 11.53 5.30 -15.51
N ILE A 152 10.89 4.19 -15.84
CA ILE A 152 9.70 4.16 -16.70
C ILE A 152 8.53 3.81 -15.79
N HIS A 153 7.58 4.73 -15.64
CA HIS A 153 6.38 4.50 -14.84
C HIS A 153 5.39 3.58 -15.58
N ALA A 154 4.75 2.67 -14.84
CA ALA A 154 3.80 1.73 -15.44
C ALA A 154 2.52 2.41 -15.94
N ASP A 155 2.17 3.55 -15.34
CA ASP A 155 1.02 4.38 -15.67
C ASP A 155 1.29 5.41 -16.79
N ASP A 156 2.53 5.52 -17.28
CA ASP A 156 2.87 6.38 -18.41
C ASP A 156 2.57 5.67 -19.74
N PRO A 157 1.58 6.16 -20.53
CA PRO A 157 1.25 5.56 -21.83
C PRO A 157 2.36 5.71 -22.85
N GLU A 158 3.20 6.75 -22.74
CA GLU A 158 4.33 6.97 -23.65
C GLU A 158 5.58 6.18 -23.25
N ARG A 159 5.57 5.58 -22.05
CA ARG A 159 6.69 4.81 -21.49
C ARG A 159 8.03 5.54 -21.58
N LYS A 160 8.00 6.83 -21.31
CA LYS A 160 9.20 7.66 -21.28
C LYS A 160 10.06 7.33 -20.08
N GLU A 161 11.35 7.29 -20.34
CA GLU A 161 12.34 7.15 -19.29
C GLU A 161 12.60 8.53 -18.65
N GLU A 162 12.32 8.66 -17.36
CA GLU A 162 12.53 9.87 -16.58
C GLU A 162 13.73 9.70 -15.64
N LYS A 163 14.47 10.79 -15.47
CA LYS A 163 15.58 10.84 -14.51
C LYS A 163 15.04 11.23 -13.14
N MET A 164 15.20 10.35 -12.15
CA MET A 164 14.68 10.50 -10.80
C MET A 164 15.79 10.50 -9.76
N ASP A 165 15.59 11.27 -8.69
CA ASP A 165 16.45 11.22 -7.49
C ASP A 165 16.27 9.87 -6.78
N VAL A 166 17.36 9.31 -6.25
CA VAL A 166 17.35 8.00 -5.57
C VAL A 166 16.48 7.98 -4.30
N ASN A 167 16.22 9.13 -3.70
CA ASN A 167 15.34 9.26 -2.53
C ASN A 167 13.86 9.42 -2.90
N SER A 168 13.53 9.56 -4.18
CA SER A 168 12.15 9.59 -4.64
C SER A 168 11.47 8.24 -4.44
N LYS A 169 10.15 8.25 -4.30
CA LYS A 169 9.35 7.05 -4.05
C LYS A 169 9.22 6.20 -5.33
N VAL A 170 9.31 4.89 -5.15
CA VAL A 170 8.98 3.89 -6.18
C VAL A 170 7.46 3.77 -6.27
N ARG A 171 6.93 3.55 -7.47
CA ARG A 171 5.53 3.18 -7.70
C ARG A 171 5.42 1.70 -8.08
N PRO A 172 4.31 1.03 -7.77
CA PRO A 172 4.06 -0.33 -8.24
C PRO A 172 4.12 -0.42 -9.77
N GLY A 173 4.86 -1.40 -10.27
CA GLY A 173 5.04 -1.62 -11.71
C GLY A 173 6.15 -0.78 -12.37
N ASP A 174 6.86 0.06 -11.62
CA ASP A 174 7.98 0.85 -12.16
C ASP A 174 9.08 -0.06 -12.70
N ILE A 175 9.69 0.39 -13.80
CA ILE A 175 10.93 -0.19 -14.34
C ILE A 175 12.07 0.78 -14.02
N ILE A 176 12.98 0.33 -13.16
CA ILE A 176 14.08 1.13 -12.63
C ILE A 176 15.38 0.70 -13.32
N ARG A 177 16.07 1.63 -13.94
CA ARG A 177 17.37 1.39 -14.54
C ARG A 177 18.46 2.19 -13.83
N VAL A 178 19.41 1.48 -13.27
CA VAL A 178 20.62 2.09 -12.70
C VAL A 178 21.67 2.22 -13.80
N ALA A 179 22.03 3.46 -14.10
CA ALA A 179 23.01 3.75 -15.14
C ALA A 179 24.45 3.43 -14.68
N GLU A 180 25.30 3.20 -15.65
CA GLU A 180 26.72 3.16 -15.46
C GLU A 180 27.27 4.58 -15.24
N ARG A 181 28.23 4.74 -14.34
CA ARG A 181 28.99 5.98 -14.23
C ARG A 181 30.04 6.03 -15.36
N LEU A 182 29.96 7.08 -16.14
CA LEU A 182 31.05 7.43 -17.04
C LEU A 182 32.08 8.19 -16.18
N PHE A 183 33.24 7.63 -16.04
CA PHE A 183 34.48 8.09 -15.36
C PHE A 183 34.44 9.41 -14.58
#